data_22b3b37844495aca0f8ceb625f77bb09
#
_entry.id   22b3b37844495aca0f8ceb625f77bb09
#
_cell.length_a   1.000
_cell.length_b   1.000
_cell.length_c   1.000
_cell.angle_alpha   90.00
_cell.angle_beta   90.00
_cell.angle_gamma   90.00
#
_symmetry.space_group_name_H-M   'P 1'
#
loop_
_entity.id
_entity.type
_entity.pdbx_description
1 polymer ?
#
loop_
_entity_poly.entity_id
_entity_poly.type
_entity_poly.pdbx_seq_one_letter_code
_entity_poly.pdbx_strand_id
1 'polypeptide(L)'
;SDVLTSVHKDEDGNYHAVEGGLKDGDMMIICAAIASRKNKTTRSNAQMAFLNVEDVYGSVECIVFPKVLNEFSPLLQEDNLVAIACRLSIREDEAPKILMQSVQLLDEALMAKKEPKRLYIQLETRNDENLKNVEKYLSPYQGDMEVRLFFKDTRKMSSVPRRLWFNGTENAIYDLKNIFGEDNVKIK
;
A
#
# COMPACT_ATOMS: atom_id res chain seq x y z
N SER A 1 9.56 -12.80 -2.48
CA SER A 1 9.68 -14.26 -2.27
C SER A 1 8.89 -15.05 -3.30
N ASP A 2 7.69 -14.60 -3.67
CA ASP A 2 6.83 -15.33 -4.62
C ASP A 2 7.46 -15.48 -6.01
N VAL A 3 8.37 -14.59 -6.39
CA VAL A 3 9.09 -14.67 -7.67
C VAL A 3 9.99 -15.90 -7.72
N LEU A 4 10.79 -16.13 -6.68
CA LEU A 4 11.74 -17.26 -6.65
C LEU A 4 11.05 -18.61 -6.46
N THR A 5 9.95 -18.66 -5.70
CA THR A 5 9.15 -19.88 -5.48
C THR A 5 8.22 -20.21 -6.64
N SER A 6 7.97 -19.25 -7.54
CA SER A 6 7.10 -19.42 -8.71
C SER A 6 7.82 -19.96 -9.93
N VAL A 7 9.13 -20.20 -9.82
CA VAL A 7 9.96 -20.66 -10.95
C VAL A 7 10.73 -21.90 -10.52
N HIS A 8 10.70 -22.92 -11.37
CA HIS A 8 11.45 -24.16 -11.24
C HIS A 8 12.57 -24.19 -12.28
N LYS A 9 13.75 -24.65 -11.91
CA LYS A 9 14.87 -24.90 -12.81
C LYS A 9 14.95 -26.40 -13.09
N ASP A 10 14.88 -26.80 -14.36
CA ASP A 10 14.99 -28.19 -14.77
C ASP A 10 16.45 -28.71 -14.76
N GLU A 11 16.66 -30.01 -15.08
CA GLU A 11 17.97 -30.63 -15.12
C GLU A 11 18.89 -30.06 -16.21
N ASP A 12 18.31 -29.51 -17.28
CA ASP A 12 19.03 -28.87 -18.40
C ASP A 12 19.37 -27.41 -18.08
N GLY A 13 18.89 -26.88 -16.95
CA GLY A 13 19.18 -25.54 -16.48
C GLY A 13 18.17 -24.47 -16.90
N ASN A 14 17.07 -24.86 -17.57
CA ASN A 14 16.03 -23.93 -18.02
C ASN A 14 15.04 -23.58 -16.89
N TYR A 15 14.45 -22.40 -16.98
CA TYR A 15 13.51 -21.90 -15.99
C TYR A 15 12.07 -21.99 -16.51
N HIS A 16 11.21 -22.63 -15.72
CA HIS A 16 9.80 -22.83 -16.04
C HIS A 16 8.91 -22.29 -14.90
N ALA A 17 7.77 -21.70 -15.26
CA ALA A 17 6.78 -21.30 -14.26
C ALA A 17 6.18 -22.54 -13.59
N VAL A 18 6.07 -22.51 -12.26
CA VAL A 18 5.42 -23.57 -11.48
C VAL A 18 3.91 -23.51 -11.72
N GLU A 19 3.26 -24.67 -11.83
CA GLU A 19 1.80 -24.75 -11.99
C GLU A 19 1.09 -24.09 -10.80
N GLY A 20 0.20 -23.12 -11.08
CA GLY A 20 -0.44 -22.30 -10.05
C GLY A 20 0.41 -21.16 -9.50
N GLY A 21 1.68 -21.02 -9.93
CA GLY A 21 2.56 -19.89 -9.59
C GLY A 21 2.38 -18.68 -10.50
N LEU A 22 3.26 -17.68 -10.30
CA LEU A 22 3.31 -16.49 -11.15
C LEU A 22 3.74 -16.84 -12.57
N LYS A 23 3.21 -16.12 -13.56
CA LYS A 23 3.47 -16.34 -15.00
C LYS A 23 4.27 -15.19 -15.59
N ASP A 24 4.89 -15.46 -16.74
CA ASP A 24 5.51 -14.39 -17.51
C ASP A 24 4.50 -13.28 -17.83
N GLY A 25 4.89 -12.05 -17.59
CA GLY A 25 4.05 -10.86 -17.79
C GLY A 25 3.19 -10.45 -16.60
N ASP A 26 3.11 -11.25 -15.55
CA ASP A 26 2.31 -10.91 -14.35
C ASP A 26 2.81 -9.62 -13.68
N MET A 27 1.84 -8.81 -13.26
CA MET A 27 2.09 -7.57 -12.52
C MET A 27 2.05 -7.82 -11.02
N MET A 28 3.04 -7.30 -10.30
CA MET A 28 3.15 -7.47 -8.86
C MET A 28 3.79 -6.27 -8.18
N ILE A 29 3.70 -6.24 -6.86
CA ILE A 29 4.44 -5.32 -6.00
C ILE A 29 5.34 -6.17 -5.10
N ILE A 30 6.64 -5.89 -5.13
CA ILE A 30 7.61 -6.49 -4.22
C ILE A 30 8.17 -5.43 -3.28
N CYS A 31 8.49 -5.84 -2.06
CA CYS A 31 9.21 -5.04 -1.08
C CYS A 31 10.60 -5.66 -0.91
N ALA A 32 11.64 -4.88 -1.15
CA ALA A 32 13.02 -5.37 -1.16
C ALA A 32 14.02 -4.26 -0.81
N ALA A 33 15.23 -4.66 -0.44
CA ALA A 33 16.40 -3.79 -0.38
C ALA A 33 17.10 -3.75 -1.74
N ILE A 34 17.64 -2.61 -2.13
CA ILE A 34 18.51 -2.50 -3.31
C ILE A 34 19.94 -2.88 -2.88
N ALA A 35 20.36 -4.10 -3.20
CA ALA A 35 21.68 -4.60 -2.84
C ALA A 35 22.80 -4.05 -3.75
N SER A 36 22.50 -3.78 -5.02
CA SER A 36 23.47 -3.16 -5.94
C SER A 36 22.78 -2.50 -7.13
N ARG A 37 23.49 -1.55 -7.76
CA ARG A 37 23.04 -0.84 -8.97
C ARG A 37 24.15 -0.77 -10.01
N LYS A 38 23.85 -1.17 -11.25
CA LYS A 38 24.74 -1.04 -12.41
C LYS A 38 24.02 -0.27 -13.51
N ASN A 39 24.57 0.87 -13.91
CA ASN A 39 24.05 1.65 -15.04
C ASN A 39 24.65 1.12 -16.36
N LYS A 40 23.85 1.08 -17.40
CA LYS A 40 24.28 0.78 -18.77
C LYS A 40 23.69 1.77 -19.76
N THR A 41 24.45 2.06 -20.80
CA THR A 41 24.00 2.86 -21.93
C THR A 41 23.42 1.91 -22.99
N THR A 42 22.21 2.18 -23.46
CA THR A 42 21.57 1.43 -24.53
C THR A 42 22.20 1.77 -25.88
N ARG A 43 21.89 1.00 -26.92
CA ARG A 43 22.33 1.30 -28.31
C ARG A 43 21.84 2.65 -28.82
N SER A 44 20.71 3.15 -28.29
CA SER A 44 20.16 4.47 -28.58
C SER A 44 20.73 5.60 -27.71
N ASN A 45 21.83 5.35 -27.01
CA ASN A 45 22.49 6.29 -26.10
C ASN A 45 21.63 6.75 -24.91
N ALA A 46 20.60 6.01 -24.54
CA ALA A 46 19.79 6.25 -23.35
C ALA A 46 20.35 5.46 -22.16
N GLN A 47 20.24 6.00 -20.95
CA GLN A 47 20.68 5.31 -19.74
C GLN A 47 19.60 4.36 -19.24
N MET A 48 19.99 3.15 -18.84
CA MET A 48 19.15 2.19 -18.12
C MET A 48 19.94 1.63 -16.92
N ALA A 49 19.25 1.02 -15.97
CA ALA A 49 19.89 0.40 -14.82
C ALA A 49 19.48 -1.06 -14.64
N PHE A 50 20.40 -1.84 -14.09
CA PHE A 50 20.17 -3.19 -13.57
C PHE A 50 20.40 -3.11 -12.06
N LEU A 51 19.39 -3.45 -11.30
CA LEU A 51 19.46 -3.53 -9.84
C LEU A 51 19.46 -5.00 -9.44
N ASN A 52 20.24 -5.34 -8.42
CA ASN A 52 20.00 -6.57 -7.68
C ASN A 52 19.17 -6.18 -6.45
N VAL A 53 17.94 -6.69 -6.35
CA VAL A 53 17.07 -6.43 -5.21
C VAL A 53 16.90 -7.70 -4.41
N GLU A 54 16.89 -7.59 -3.07
CA GLU A 54 16.86 -8.74 -2.18
C GLU A 54 15.85 -8.57 -1.05
N ASP A 55 15.30 -9.69 -0.62
CA ASP A 55 14.51 -9.83 0.59
C ASP A 55 15.03 -11.00 1.44
N VAL A 56 14.34 -11.35 2.53
CA VAL A 56 14.75 -12.44 3.44
C VAL A 56 14.74 -13.84 2.79
N TYR A 57 14.19 -13.98 1.59
CA TYR A 57 14.08 -15.26 0.87
C TYR A 57 15.05 -15.39 -0.28
N GLY A 58 15.58 -14.29 -0.80
CA GLY A 58 16.56 -14.32 -1.89
C GLY A 58 16.65 -13.01 -2.66
N SER A 59 17.29 -13.07 -3.83
CA SER A 59 17.54 -11.89 -4.67
C SER A 59 17.05 -12.12 -6.11
N VAL A 60 16.69 -11.04 -6.78
CA VAL A 60 16.25 -11.03 -8.18
C VAL A 60 16.80 -9.81 -8.91
N GLU A 61 17.17 -10.00 -10.20
CA GLU A 61 17.56 -8.90 -11.07
C GLU A 61 16.34 -8.06 -11.48
N CYS A 62 16.43 -6.75 -11.25
CA CYS A 62 15.43 -5.77 -11.64
C CYS A 62 15.97 -4.89 -12.76
N ILE A 63 15.27 -4.87 -13.90
CA ILE A 63 15.60 -4.04 -15.05
C ILE A 63 14.83 -2.73 -14.98
N VAL A 64 15.54 -1.62 -15.04
CA VAL A 64 14.98 -0.27 -15.02
C VAL A 64 15.25 0.40 -16.37
N PHE A 65 14.20 0.52 -17.17
CA PHE A 65 14.26 1.15 -18.48
C PHE A 65 14.44 2.68 -18.38
N PRO A 66 14.93 3.33 -19.45
CA PRO A 66 15.30 4.74 -19.41
C PRO A 66 14.22 5.69 -18.89
N LYS A 67 12.97 5.49 -19.30
CA LYS A 67 11.84 6.33 -18.83
C LYS A 67 11.68 6.25 -17.30
N VAL A 68 11.67 5.05 -16.75
CA VAL A 68 11.52 4.79 -15.31
C VAL A 68 12.76 5.27 -14.56
N LEU A 69 13.96 5.04 -15.12
CA LEU A 69 15.20 5.50 -14.50
C LEU A 69 15.25 7.04 -14.38
N ASN A 70 14.83 7.75 -15.41
CA ASN A 70 14.82 9.22 -15.38
C ASN A 70 13.86 9.77 -14.32
N GLU A 71 12.74 9.09 -14.08
CA GLU A 71 11.71 9.50 -13.12
C GLU A 71 12.11 9.18 -11.68
N PHE A 72 12.65 7.97 -11.45
CA PHE A 72 12.84 7.44 -10.09
C PHE A 72 14.31 7.30 -9.66
N SER A 73 15.30 7.76 -10.46
CA SER A 73 16.71 7.59 -10.15
C SER A 73 17.14 7.99 -8.74
N PRO A 74 16.60 9.07 -8.12
CA PRO A 74 16.95 9.44 -6.75
C PRO A 74 16.58 8.39 -5.69
N LEU A 75 15.55 7.56 -5.94
CA LEU A 75 15.09 6.52 -5.03
C LEU A 75 15.88 5.22 -5.18
N LEU A 76 16.62 5.05 -6.28
CA LEU A 76 17.32 3.83 -6.63
C LEU A 76 18.77 3.84 -6.08
N GLN A 77 18.92 4.18 -4.81
CA GLN A 77 20.21 4.11 -4.10
C GLN A 77 20.39 2.74 -3.46
N GLU A 78 21.64 2.26 -3.38
CA GLU A 78 21.97 1.06 -2.61
C GLU A 78 21.54 1.24 -1.15
N ASP A 79 21.16 0.16 -0.50
CA ASP A 79 20.60 0.07 0.86
C ASP A 79 19.19 0.67 1.05
N ASN A 80 18.60 1.30 0.05
CA ASN A 80 17.22 1.75 0.16
C ASN A 80 16.27 0.57 0.22
N LEU A 81 15.34 0.64 1.19
CA LEU A 81 14.17 -0.25 1.26
C LEU A 81 13.04 0.32 0.40
N VAL A 82 12.60 -0.44 -0.58
CA VAL A 82 11.67 0.03 -1.61
C VAL A 82 10.49 -0.92 -1.81
N ALA A 83 9.34 -0.35 -2.18
CA ALA A 83 8.22 -1.05 -2.77
C ALA A 83 8.26 -0.80 -4.29
N ILE A 84 8.43 -1.86 -5.07
CA ILE A 84 8.59 -1.83 -6.52
C ILE A 84 7.34 -2.42 -7.17
N ALA A 85 6.60 -1.63 -7.95
CA ALA A 85 5.62 -2.17 -8.88
C ALA A 85 6.36 -2.62 -10.14
N CYS A 86 6.20 -3.89 -10.49
CA CYS A 86 6.97 -4.51 -11.57
C CYS A 86 6.16 -5.55 -12.33
N ARG A 87 6.68 -5.92 -13.48
CA ARG A 87 6.20 -7.05 -14.28
C ARG A 87 7.25 -8.16 -14.27
N LEU A 88 6.82 -9.39 -14.04
CA LEU A 88 7.67 -10.57 -14.09
C LEU A 88 8.09 -10.89 -15.55
N SER A 89 9.34 -11.26 -15.74
CA SER A 89 9.86 -11.78 -17.00
C SER A 89 10.51 -13.15 -16.76
N ILE A 90 9.92 -14.18 -17.33
CA ILE A 90 10.42 -15.56 -17.29
C ILE A 90 10.79 -15.96 -18.72
N ARG A 91 12.02 -16.39 -18.91
CA ARG A 91 12.54 -16.95 -20.15
C ARG A 91 13.22 -18.28 -19.85
N GLU A 92 13.13 -19.23 -20.75
CA GLU A 92 13.62 -20.61 -20.54
C GLU A 92 15.12 -20.65 -20.25
N ASP A 93 15.90 -19.81 -20.91
CA ASP A 93 17.37 -19.79 -20.88
C ASP A 93 17.97 -18.77 -19.88
N GLU A 94 17.13 -18.03 -19.16
CA GLU A 94 17.58 -16.98 -18.24
C GLU A 94 16.88 -17.08 -16.88
N ALA A 95 17.62 -16.74 -15.80
CA ALA A 95 17.00 -16.57 -14.51
C ALA A 95 15.85 -15.54 -14.56
N PRO A 96 14.78 -15.72 -13.78
CA PRO A 96 13.66 -14.81 -13.77
C PRO A 96 14.11 -13.40 -13.39
N LYS A 97 13.54 -12.40 -14.06
CA LYS A 97 13.85 -10.98 -13.86
C LYS A 97 12.56 -10.21 -13.63
N ILE A 98 12.67 -9.05 -13.05
CA ILE A 98 11.54 -8.13 -12.92
C ILE A 98 11.81 -6.84 -13.69
N LEU A 99 10.76 -6.33 -14.34
CA LEU A 99 10.79 -5.10 -15.11
C LEU A 99 10.08 -4.02 -14.32
N MET A 100 10.84 -3.06 -13.77
CA MET A 100 10.29 -1.98 -12.94
C MET A 100 9.35 -1.09 -13.73
N GLN A 101 8.19 -0.79 -13.14
CA GLN A 101 7.23 0.18 -13.66
C GLN A 101 7.24 1.46 -12.81
N SER A 102 7.28 1.32 -11.50
CA SER A 102 7.39 2.42 -10.54
C SER A 102 8.00 1.93 -9.23
N VAL A 103 8.46 2.87 -8.41
CA VAL A 103 9.07 2.59 -7.11
C VAL A 103 8.75 3.69 -6.12
N GLN A 104 8.65 3.35 -4.85
CA GLN A 104 8.56 4.29 -3.72
C GLN A 104 9.39 3.73 -2.55
N LEU A 105 9.85 4.62 -1.67
CA LEU A 105 10.48 4.20 -0.43
C LEU A 105 9.49 3.41 0.42
N LEU A 106 9.96 2.36 1.09
CA LEU A 106 9.08 1.47 1.85
C LEU A 106 8.34 2.21 2.97
N ASP A 107 9.00 3.17 3.63
CA ASP A 107 8.37 4.00 4.66
C ASP A 107 7.20 4.81 4.10
N GLU A 108 7.35 5.40 2.91
CA GLU A 108 6.27 6.13 2.22
C GLU A 108 5.15 5.18 1.79
N ALA A 109 5.50 3.99 1.27
CA ALA A 109 4.54 2.98 0.88
C ALA A 109 3.74 2.42 2.08
N LEU A 110 4.38 2.27 3.24
CA LEU A 110 3.73 1.87 4.49
C LEU A 110 2.83 2.99 5.04
N MET A 111 3.26 4.24 4.94
CA MET A 111 2.43 5.39 5.31
C MET A 111 1.21 5.54 4.40
N ALA A 112 1.35 5.29 3.10
CA ALA A 112 0.23 5.31 2.15
C ALA A 112 -0.78 4.17 2.38
N LYS A 113 -0.35 3.05 2.94
CA LYS A 113 -1.21 1.92 3.36
C LYS A 113 -1.84 2.07 4.74
N LYS A 114 -1.56 3.15 5.49
CA LYS A 114 -2.33 3.41 6.71
C LYS A 114 -3.80 3.47 6.33
N GLU A 115 -4.57 2.57 6.92
CA GLU A 115 -6.03 2.65 6.77
C GLU A 115 -6.49 4.08 7.08
N PRO A 116 -7.39 4.63 6.25
CA PRO A 116 -7.86 5.98 6.49
C PRO A 116 -8.44 6.03 7.91
N LYS A 117 -7.97 7.00 8.70
CA LYS A 117 -8.50 7.21 10.04
C LYS A 117 -10.00 7.35 9.97
N ARG A 118 -10.70 6.68 10.88
CA ARG A 118 -12.16 6.73 11.00
C ARG A 118 -12.56 7.21 12.39
N LEU A 119 -13.59 8.04 12.44
CA LEU A 119 -14.22 8.44 13.69
C LEU A 119 -15.28 7.40 14.07
N TYR A 120 -15.18 6.85 15.26
CA TYR A 120 -16.16 5.95 15.85
C TYR A 120 -16.90 6.68 16.97
N ILE A 121 -18.25 6.72 16.88
CA ILE A 121 -19.11 7.22 17.95
C ILE A 121 -19.93 6.05 18.45
N GLN A 122 -19.81 5.79 19.76
CA GLN A 122 -20.52 4.70 20.44
C GLN A 122 -21.80 5.23 21.07
N LEU A 123 -22.91 4.57 20.77
CA LEU A 123 -24.24 4.86 21.28
C LEU A 123 -24.80 3.65 22.03
N GLU A 124 -25.64 3.85 23.03
CA GLU A 124 -26.22 2.74 23.77
C GLU A 124 -27.13 1.89 22.89
N THR A 125 -28.02 2.52 22.15
CA THR A 125 -29.03 1.86 21.30
C THR A 125 -29.36 2.70 20.08
N ARG A 126 -30.06 2.11 19.11
CA ARG A 126 -30.60 2.83 17.94
C ARG A 126 -31.69 3.85 18.30
N ASN A 127 -32.29 3.73 19.47
CA ASN A 127 -33.29 4.68 19.97
C ASN A 127 -32.67 5.75 20.88
N ASP A 128 -31.35 5.84 20.94
CA ASP A 128 -30.63 6.87 21.68
C ASP A 128 -31.02 8.27 21.15
N GLU A 129 -31.29 9.19 22.06
CA GLU A 129 -31.63 10.58 21.69
C GLU A 129 -30.51 11.24 20.88
N ASN A 130 -29.26 10.89 21.18
CA ASN A 130 -28.10 11.37 20.45
C ASN A 130 -28.13 10.95 18.99
N LEU A 131 -28.66 9.77 18.65
CA LEU A 131 -28.78 9.34 17.26
C LEU A 131 -29.66 10.30 16.44
N LYS A 132 -30.77 10.79 17.03
CA LYS A 132 -31.68 11.74 16.33
C LYS A 132 -30.99 13.05 15.99
N ASN A 133 -29.95 13.39 16.75
CA ASN A 133 -29.22 14.64 16.62
C ASN A 133 -27.82 14.49 15.96
N VAL A 134 -27.41 13.27 15.58
CA VAL A 134 -26.09 13.01 14.99
C VAL A 134 -25.78 13.97 13.83
N GLU A 135 -26.76 14.21 12.94
CA GLU A 135 -26.57 15.15 11.83
C GLU A 135 -26.28 16.57 12.32
N LYS A 136 -27.02 17.04 13.31
CA LYS A 136 -26.80 18.36 13.93
C LYS A 136 -25.42 18.50 14.55
N TYR A 137 -24.92 17.44 15.17
CA TYR A 137 -23.62 17.45 15.83
C TYR A 137 -22.42 17.30 14.89
N LEU A 138 -22.60 16.60 13.77
CA LEU A 138 -21.52 16.38 12.78
C LEU A 138 -21.50 17.46 11.70
N SER A 139 -22.64 18.06 11.33
CA SER A 139 -22.73 19.06 10.26
C SER A 139 -21.75 20.23 10.38
N PRO A 140 -21.42 20.77 11.59
CA PRO A 140 -20.47 21.84 11.71
C PRO A 140 -19.02 21.45 11.39
N TYR A 141 -18.70 20.16 11.39
CA TYR A 141 -17.34 19.61 11.32
C TYR A 141 -17.09 18.75 10.07
N GLN A 142 -17.69 19.13 8.94
CA GLN A 142 -17.55 18.37 7.69
C GLN A 142 -16.10 18.23 7.23
N GLY A 143 -15.75 17.04 6.71
CA GLY A 143 -14.44 16.69 6.18
C GLY A 143 -14.42 15.36 5.45
N ASP A 144 -13.23 14.73 5.38
CA ASP A 144 -12.99 13.51 4.61
C ASP A 144 -12.85 12.24 5.46
N MET A 145 -12.91 12.36 6.80
CA MET A 145 -12.80 11.21 7.70
C MET A 145 -14.14 10.51 7.84
N GLU A 146 -14.21 9.22 7.44
CA GLU A 146 -15.42 8.41 7.58
C GLU A 146 -15.86 8.34 9.03
N VAL A 147 -17.17 8.49 9.28
CA VAL A 147 -17.78 8.36 10.61
C VAL A 147 -18.59 7.08 10.68
N ARG A 148 -18.39 6.32 11.74
CA ARG A 148 -19.11 5.07 12.05
C ARG A 148 -19.77 5.15 13.41
N LEU A 149 -21.02 4.77 13.47
CA LEU A 149 -21.78 4.64 14.71
C LEU A 149 -21.74 3.17 15.15
N PHE A 150 -21.37 2.95 16.41
CA PHE A 150 -21.40 1.63 17.03
C PHE A 150 -22.50 1.59 18.08
N PHE A 151 -23.42 0.62 17.99
CA PHE A 151 -24.52 0.42 18.95
C PHE A 151 -24.16 -0.69 19.93
N LYS A 152 -24.11 -0.38 21.22
CA LYS A 152 -23.71 -1.31 22.28
C LYS A 152 -24.67 -2.48 22.46
N ASP A 153 -25.97 -2.21 22.35
CA ASP A 153 -27.05 -3.20 22.54
C ASP A 153 -26.99 -4.34 21.51
N THR A 154 -26.82 -4.00 20.26
CA THR A 154 -26.81 -4.95 19.14
C THR A 154 -25.43 -5.34 18.67
N ARG A 155 -24.35 -4.67 19.16
CA ARG A 155 -22.96 -4.79 18.68
C ARG A 155 -22.81 -4.57 17.18
N LYS A 156 -23.69 -3.78 16.57
CA LYS A 156 -23.70 -3.49 15.13
C LYS A 156 -23.09 -2.12 14.86
N MET A 157 -22.45 -2.01 13.71
CA MET A 157 -21.97 -0.75 13.16
C MET A 157 -22.86 -0.25 12.04
N SER A 158 -22.93 1.09 11.90
CA SER A 158 -23.61 1.77 10.80
C SER A 158 -22.73 2.92 10.33
N SER A 159 -22.58 3.09 9.01
CA SER A 159 -21.91 4.26 8.43
C SER A 159 -22.90 5.42 8.32
N VAL A 160 -22.39 6.66 8.46
CA VAL A 160 -23.18 7.85 8.15
C VAL A 160 -22.94 8.27 6.69
N PRO A 161 -23.87 9.00 6.07
CA PRO A 161 -23.68 9.55 4.73
C PRO A 161 -22.43 10.45 4.65
N ARG A 162 -21.77 10.50 3.46
CA ARG A 162 -20.52 11.25 3.25
C ARG A 162 -20.63 12.73 3.64
N ARG A 163 -21.80 13.35 3.49
CA ARG A 163 -22.03 14.74 3.91
C ARG A 163 -21.85 14.97 5.42
N LEU A 164 -21.79 13.91 6.22
CA LEU A 164 -21.58 13.95 7.68
C LEU A 164 -20.21 13.39 8.08
N TRP A 165 -19.29 13.23 7.11
CA TRP A 165 -17.93 12.85 7.41
C TRP A 165 -17.20 14.00 8.10
N PHE A 166 -16.20 13.67 8.89
CA PHE A 166 -15.62 14.50 9.93
C PHE A 166 -14.28 15.13 9.49
N ASN A 167 -13.98 16.35 9.94
CA ASN A 167 -12.75 17.06 9.57
C ASN A 167 -11.52 16.68 10.40
N GLY A 168 -11.68 15.95 11.51
CA GLY A 168 -10.59 15.44 12.33
C GLY A 168 -9.83 16.47 13.15
N THR A 169 -10.31 17.71 13.27
CA THR A 169 -9.63 18.73 14.08
C THR A 169 -9.78 18.47 15.58
N GLU A 170 -8.76 18.85 16.37
CA GLU A 170 -8.75 18.63 17.83
C GLU A 170 -9.94 19.28 18.53
N ASN A 171 -10.29 20.50 18.16
CA ASN A 171 -11.44 21.21 18.71
C ASN A 171 -12.75 20.46 18.44
N ALA A 172 -12.92 19.96 17.21
CA ALA A 172 -14.11 19.20 16.86
C ALA A 172 -14.18 17.86 17.60
N ILE A 173 -13.04 17.19 17.81
CA ILE A 173 -12.96 15.98 18.63
C ILE A 173 -13.36 16.26 20.08
N TYR A 174 -12.86 17.36 20.65
CA TYR A 174 -13.19 17.80 21.99
C TYR A 174 -14.70 18.04 22.14
N ASP A 175 -15.30 18.76 21.20
CA ASP A 175 -16.75 19.06 21.23
C ASP A 175 -17.59 17.78 21.12
N LEU A 176 -17.22 16.85 20.23
CA LEU A 176 -17.92 15.56 20.11
C LEU A 176 -17.77 14.72 21.39
N LYS A 177 -16.61 14.73 22.04
CA LYS A 177 -16.41 14.04 23.32
C LYS A 177 -17.29 14.61 24.43
N ASN A 178 -17.47 15.93 24.47
CA ASN A 178 -18.38 16.56 25.43
C ASN A 178 -19.85 16.19 25.21
N ILE A 179 -20.26 15.96 23.93
CA ILE A 179 -21.63 15.62 23.57
C ILE A 179 -21.93 14.13 23.79
N PHE A 180 -21.04 13.25 23.28
CA PHE A 180 -21.28 11.81 23.29
C PHE A 180 -20.60 11.07 24.46
N GLY A 181 -19.76 11.74 25.22
CA GLY A 181 -18.92 11.17 26.28
C GLY A 181 -17.51 10.82 25.78
N GLU A 182 -16.52 11.05 26.64
CA GLU A 182 -15.09 10.91 26.30
C GLU A 182 -14.74 9.51 25.81
N ASP A 183 -15.26 8.47 26.46
CA ASP A 183 -15.00 7.06 26.12
C ASP A 183 -15.75 6.59 24.87
N ASN A 184 -16.76 7.32 24.45
CA ASN A 184 -17.63 6.94 23.33
C ASN A 184 -17.18 7.51 21.97
N VAL A 185 -16.15 8.39 21.96
CA VAL A 185 -15.60 8.99 20.73
C VAL A 185 -14.16 8.56 20.56
N LYS A 186 -13.86 7.80 19.49
CA LYS A 186 -12.52 7.27 19.22
C LYS A 186 -12.17 7.43 17.74
N ILE A 187 -10.92 7.80 17.48
CA ILE A 187 -10.33 7.77 16.14
C ILE A 187 -9.40 6.57 16.08
N LYS A 188 -9.58 5.75 15.05
CA LYS A 188 -8.74 4.56 14.76
C LYS A 188 -8.34 4.55 13.31
#